data_e8513836c8af029677f9780e7ffce488
#
_entry.id   e8513836c8af029677f9780e7ffce488
#
_cell.length_a   1.000
_cell.length_b   1.000
_cell.length_c   1.000
_cell.angle_alpha   90.00
_cell.angle_beta   90.00
_cell.angle_gamma   90.00
#
_symmetry.space_group_name_H-M   'P 1'
#
loop_
_entity.id
_entity.type
_entity.pdbx_description
1 polymer ?
#
loop_
_entity_poly.entity_id
_entity_poly.type
_entity_poly.pdbx_seq_one_letter_code
_entity_poly.pdbx_strand_id
1 'polypeptide(L)'
;MNNACWRGRALRSVAALIACVAICAAPAGAAPGRAECRAVPSKVLGHPVPYCVILPSEYDSGKTSNYPVLYFLHGLGGNEQMLLNSGGMNMIQDLRDQKRIGEFLIVSPDAGRSFYIDSRDGKVRYEDFFIREFLPYIESHYRIRAEKKSRGITGVSMGGYGALRFALRYPNLFAAVSAHSPALIEKLPNIKVSSDQAAAVAEVLGKAFGSPLDAAFWVHESPFTIVKDEPRPAGLQIYFDCGTDDEFGFNKGNEQFHELLTARGIVHEFHLYPGGHDWEYFADHLPASFEFQSHAFGLASSAN
;
A
#
# COMPACT_ATOMS: atom_id res chain seq x y z
N MET A 1 -75.81 55.35 54.24
CA MET A 1 -74.46 55.56 54.75
C MET A 1 -73.78 54.19 54.85
N ASN A 2 -73.01 53.79 53.98
CA ASN A 2 -71.90 52.86 54.09
C ASN A 2 -71.44 52.42 52.71
N ASN A 3 -70.31 52.95 52.31
CA ASN A 3 -69.61 52.60 51.10
C ASN A 3 -68.82 51.35 51.37
N ALA A 4 -69.01 50.27 50.57
CA ALA A 4 -68.18 49.09 50.57
C ALA A 4 -67.31 49.12 49.29
N CYS A 5 -65.99 49.19 49.48
CA CYS A 5 -64.99 49.25 48.49
C CYS A 5 -64.64 47.83 48.02
N TRP A 6 -64.80 47.56 46.73
CA TRP A 6 -64.34 46.30 46.09
C TRP A 6 -62.89 46.44 45.55
N ARG A 7 -61.98 45.64 46.10
CA ARG A 7 -60.61 45.51 45.61
C ARG A 7 -60.55 44.38 44.58
N GLY A 8 -60.35 44.73 43.35
CA GLY A 8 -60.05 43.76 42.30
C GLY A 8 -58.68 43.18 42.45
N ARG A 9 -58.59 41.85 42.48
CA ARG A 9 -57.30 41.11 42.38
C ARG A 9 -56.95 40.91 40.90
N ALA A 10 -55.83 41.48 40.44
CA ALA A 10 -55.28 41.22 39.15
C ALA A 10 -54.54 39.89 39.20
N LEU A 11 -54.98 38.88 38.42
CA LEU A 11 -54.22 37.67 38.12
C LEU A 11 -53.10 38.05 37.15
N ARG A 12 -51.88 37.90 37.61
CA ARG A 12 -50.69 37.93 36.72
C ARG A 12 -50.46 36.53 36.15
N SER A 13 -50.74 36.34 34.86
CA SER A 13 -50.38 35.13 34.11
C SER A 13 -48.85 35.15 33.84
N VAL A 14 -48.10 34.23 34.45
CA VAL A 14 -46.69 33.97 34.13
C VAL A 14 -46.66 33.00 32.94
N ALA A 15 -46.41 33.54 31.76
CA ALA A 15 -46.11 32.71 30.60
C ALA A 15 -44.67 32.16 30.72
N ALA A 16 -44.53 30.88 31.00
CA ALA A 16 -43.23 30.20 30.97
C ALA A 16 -42.84 29.96 29.52
N LEU A 17 -41.81 30.70 29.04
CA LEU A 17 -41.14 30.44 27.78
C LEU A 17 -40.25 29.16 27.95
N ILE A 18 -40.68 28.04 27.39
CA ILE A 18 -39.83 26.86 27.25
C ILE A 18 -38.95 27.10 26.02
N ALA A 19 -37.70 27.50 26.25
CA ALA A 19 -36.68 27.56 25.20
C ALA A 19 -36.26 26.11 24.84
N CYS A 20 -36.75 25.57 23.72
CA CYS A 20 -36.18 24.34 23.12
C CYS A 20 -34.78 24.63 22.64
N VAL A 21 -33.75 24.24 23.40
CA VAL A 21 -32.39 24.18 22.94
C VAL A 21 -32.28 22.96 22.00
N ALA A 22 -32.33 23.20 20.69
CA ALA A 22 -31.97 22.18 19.71
C ALA A 22 -30.48 21.92 19.84
N ILE A 23 -30.12 20.84 20.51
CA ILE A 23 -28.74 20.32 20.49
C ILE A 23 -28.53 19.77 19.08
N CYS A 24 -27.91 20.58 18.22
CA CYS A 24 -27.34 20.06 16.98
C CYS A 24 -26.23 19.10 17.38
N ALA A 25 -26.52 17.79 17.40
CA ALA A 25 -25.47 16.76 17.45
C ALA A 25 -24.67 16.93 16.17
N ALA A 26 -23.43 17.42 16.29
CA ALA A 26 -22.47 17.31 15.20
C ALA A 26 -22.38 15.83 14.80
N PRO A 27 -22.33 15.50 13.49
CA PRO A 27 -22.11 14.13 13.08
C PRO A 27 -20.83 13.64 13.77
N ALA A 28 -20.93 12.55 14.54
CA ALA A 28 -19.79 11.91 15.13
C ALA A 28 -18.87 11.55 13.95
N GLY A 29 -17.72 12.21 13.86
CA GLY A 29 -16.70 11.86 12.88
C GLY A 29 -16.40 10.37 13.02
N ALA A 30 -16.16 9.68 11.91
CA ALA A 30 -15.76 8.28 11.96
C ALA A 30 -14.56 8.14 12.90
N ALA A 31 -14.56 7.10 13.73
CA ALA A 31 -13.41 6.85 14.59
C ALA A 31 -12.15 6.70 13.71
N PRO A 32 -11.01 7.29 14.10
CA PRO A 32 -9.78 7.15 13.31
C PRO A 32 -9.43 5.69 13.14
N GLY A 33 -8.96 5.32 11.94
CA GLY A 33 -8.44 3.99 11.69
C GLY A 33 -7.33 3.66 12.68
N ARG A 34 -7.15 2.37 13.01
CA ARG A 34 -6.06 1.92 13.89
C ARG A 34 -5.07 1.04 13.15
N ALA A 35 -3.84 1.03 13.61
CA ALA A 35 -2.84 0.08 13.17
C ALA A 35 -2.51 -0.92 14.28
N GLU A 36 -2.16 -2.13 13.87
CA GLU A 36 -1.60 -3.15 14.77
C GLU A 36 -0.46 -3.88 14.08
N CYS A 37 0.55 -4.27 14.87
CA CYS A 37 1.68 -5.05 14.38
C CYS A 37 1.72 -6.39 15.09
N ARG A 38 1.97 -7.44 14.32
CA ARG A 38 2.00 -8.85 14.76
C ARG A 38 3.07 -9.60 13.99
N ALA A 39 3.11 -10.94 14.12
CA ALA A 39 3.98 -11.78 13.32
C ALA A 39 3.22 -13.00 12.78
N VAL A 40 3.53 -13.41 11.57
CA VAL A 40 3.07 -14.65 10.97
C VAL A 40 4.07 -15.75 11.26
N PRO A 41 3.68 -16.87 11.91
CA PRO A 41 4.54 -18.04 11.99
C PRO A 41 4.83 -18.58 10.59
N SER A 42 6.10 -18.72 10.23
CA SER A 42 6.48 -19.27 8.93
C SER A 42 7.25 -20.57 9.08
N LYS A 43 6.78 -21.61 8.39
CA LYS A 43 7.51 -22.88 8.23
C LYS A 43 8.52 -22.77 7.09
N VAL A 44 8.19 -22.00 6.07
CA VAL A 44 9.04 -21.80 4.89
C VAL A 44 10.33 -21.08 5.27
N LEU A 45 10.24 -20.02 6.09
CA LEU A 45 11.40 -19.24 6.53
C LEU A 45 12.00 -19.73 7.86
N GLY A 46 11.29 -20.57 8.60
CA GLY A 46 11.76 -21.15 9.87
C GLY A 46 11.72 -20.18 11.06
N HIS A 47 11.16 -18.99 10.90
CA HIS A 47 11.01 -17.98 11.95
C HIS A 47 9.73 -17.16 11.74
N PRO A 48 9.17 -16.54 12.78
CA PRO A 48 8.05 -15.63 12.64
C PRO A 48 8.46 -14.38 11.82
N VAL A 49 7.57 -13.93 10.92
CA VAL A 49 7.78 -12.74 10.10
C VAL A 49 6.87 -11.62 10.59
N PRO A 50 7.42 -10.47 11.04
CA PRO A 50 6.65 -9.33 11.45
C PRO A 50 5.80 -8.74 10.32
N TYR A 51 4.65 -8.20 10.67
CA TYR A 51 3.82 -7.40 9.77
C TYR A 51 3.03 -6.36 10.54
N CYS A 52 2.67 -5.26 9.88
CA CYS A 52 1.70 -4.31 10.39
C CYS A 52 0.48 -4.26 9.48
N VAL A 53 -0.68 -3.96 10.07
CA VAL A 53 -1.92 -3.73 9.34
C VAL A 53 -2.55 -2.42 9.77
N ILE A 54 -2.95 -1.61 8.79
CA ILE A 54 -3.80 -0.44 8.98
C ILE A 54 -5.22 -0.85 8.65
N LEU A 55 -6.09 -0.76 9.64
CA LEU A 55 -7.47 -1.19 9.57
C LEU A 55 -8.38 -0.04 9.08
N PRO A 56 -9.49 -0.37 8.41
CA PRO A 56 -10.55 0.59 8.09
C PRO A 56 -11.09 1.31 9.32
N SER A 57 -11.55 2.55 9.14
CA SER A 57 -12.07 3.39 10.24
C SER A 57 -13.23 2.71 11.00
N GLU A 58 -14.10 2.01 10.29
CA GLU A 58 -15.25 1.31 10.88
C GLU A 58 -14.99 -0.19 11.16
N TYR A 59 -13.71 -0.61 11.15
CA TYR A 59 -13.41 -2.03 11.32
C TYR A 59 -13.97 -2.61 12.63
N ASP A 60 -13.90 -1.88 13.73
CA ASP A 60 -14.37 -2.32 15.05
C ASP A 60 -15.83 -1.92 15.36
N SER A 61 -16.57 -1.34 14.42
CA SER A 61 -17.96 -0.85 14.63
C SER A 61 -19.03 -1.94 14.73
N GLY A 62 -18.65 -3.20 14.85
CA GLY A 62 -19.60 -4.33 14.91
C GLY A 62 -20.19 -4.74 13.55
N LYS A 63 -19.84 -4.08 12.47
CA LYS A 63 -20.21 -4.50 11.11
C LYS A 63 -19.49 -5.78 10.73
N THR A 64 -20.16 -6.68 10.02
CA THR A 64 -19.60 -7.96 9.53
C THR A 64 -19.01 -7.87 8.13
N SER A 65 -18.89 -6.66 7.57
CA SER A 65 -18.43 -6.43 6.21
C SER A 65 -16.97 -6.87 6.04
N ASN A 66 -16.68 -7.56 4.94
CA ASN A 66 -15.32 -7.83 4.50
C ASN A 66 -14.84 -6.71 3.57
N TYR A 67 -13.55 -6.43 3.59
CA TYR A 67 -12.91 -5.31 2.91
C TYR A 67 -11.92 -5.80 1.85
N PRO A 68 -11.60 -4.99 0.85
CA PRO A 68 -10.40 -5.21 0.03
C PRO A 68 -9.13 -5.11 0.88
N VAL A 69 -8.04 -5.62 0.34
CA VAL A 69 -6.71 -5.55 0.95
C VAL A 69 -5.67 -5.04 -0.04
N LEU A 70 -4.86 -4.12 0.41
CA LEU A 70 -3.67 -3.63 -0.27
C LEU A 70 -2.43 -4.11 0.49
N TYR A 71 -1.56 -4.87 -0.16
CA TYR A 71 -0.26 -5.25 0.38
C TYR A 71 0.76 -4.16 0.04
N PHE A 72 1.37 -3.55 1.06
CA PHE A 72 2.40 -2.52 0.91
C PHE A 72 3.79 -3.12 1.18
N LEU A 73 4.66 -3.08 0.19
CA LEU A 73 6.01 -3.64 0.23
C LEU A 73 7.04 -2.54 0.45
N HIS A 74 7.81 -2.64 1.54
CA HIS A 74 8.82 -1.64 1.92
C HIS A 74 10.06 -1.67 1.02
N GLY A 75 10.79 -0.56 0.98
CA GLY A 75 12.07 -0.44 0.29
C GLY A 75 13.24 -1.08 1.07
N LEU A 76 14.39 -1.15 0.44
CA LEU A 76 15.62 -1.66 1.06
C LEU A 76 16.00 -0.83 2.29
N GLY A 77 16.26 -1.51 3.42
CA GLY A 77 16.54 -0.86 4.69
C GLY A 77 15.31 -0.47 5.50
N GLY A 78 14.09 -0.62 4.95
CA GLY A 78 12.82 -0.54 5.67
C GLY A 78 12.46 -1.85 6.35
N ASN A 79 11.26 -1.85 6.94
CA ASN A 79 10.62 -3.01 7.55
C ASN A 79 9.08 -2.84 7.49
N GLU A 80 8.34 -3.71 8.16
CA GLU A 80 6.88 -3.68 8.24
C GLU A 80 6.29 -2.35 8.77
N GLN A 81 7.07 -1.58 9.52
CA GLN A 81 6.65 -0.33 10.13
C GLN A 81 6.97 0.91 9.27
N MET A 82 7.63 0.74 8.12
CA MET A 82 8.09 1.85 7.28
C MET A 82 6.96 2.86 7.00
N LEU A 83 5.81 2.39 6.54
CA LEU A 83 4.67 3.26 6.23
C LEU A 83 4.15 3.99 7.49
N LEU A 84 4.05 3.28 8.63
CA LEU A 84 3.57 3.84 9.89
C LEU A 84 4.51 4.91 10.43
N ASN A 85 5.81 4.61 10.48
CA ASN A 85 6.85 5.50 11.03
C ASN A 85 7.06 6.75 10.17
N SER A 86 6.62 6.72 8.92
CA SER A 86 6.77 7.81 7.96
C SER A 86 5.48 8.61 7.73
N GLY A 87 4.56 8.59 8.68
CA GLY A 87 3.34 9.40 8.63
C GLY A 87 2.18 8.81 7.82
N GLY A 88 2.31 7.56 7.37
CA GLY A 88 1.30 6.91 6.52
C GLY A 88 -0.10 6.83 7.14
N MET A 89 -0.21 6.72 8.48
CA MET A 89 -1.52 6.75 9.15
C MET A 89 -2.26 8.06 8.90
N ASN A 90 -1.59 9.20 9.05
CA ASN A 90 -2.21 10.50 8.81
C ASN A 90 -2.58 10.67 7.34
N MET A 91 -1.66 10.33 6.43
CA MET A 91 -1.91 10.37 4.99
C MET A 91 -3.15 9.56 4.60
N ILE A 92 -3.27 8.32 5.08
CA ILE A 92 -4.40 7.44 4.78
C ILE A 92 -5.69 7.99 5.38
N GLN A 93 -5.63 8.52 6.61
CA GLN A 93 -6.81 9.12 7.25
C GLN A 93 -7.26 10.38 6.49
N ASP A 94 -6.34 11.26 6.09
CA ASP A 94 -6.65 12.44 5.30
C ASP A 94 -7.31 12.08 3.95
N LEU A 95 -6.80 11.05 3.28
CA LEU A 95 -7.40 10.56 2.03
C LEU A 95 -8.82 10.01 2.23
N ARG A 96 -9.07 9.32 3.35
CA ARG A 96 -10.41 8.82 3.72
C ARG A 96 -11.36 9.97 4.05
N ASP A 97 -10.92 10.93 4.86
CA ASP A 97 -11.72 12.09 5.27
C ASP A 97 -12.10 12.98 4.06
N GLN A 98 -11.17 13.11 3.11
CA GLN A 98 -11.38 13.78 1.83
C GLN A 98 -12.18 12.92 0.83
N LYS A 99 -12.52 11.68 1.18
CA LYS A 99 -13.23 10.72 0.32
C LYS A 99 -12.50 10.43 -1.01
N ARG A 100 -11.19 10.60 -1.03
CA ARG A 100 -10.34 10.27 -2.18
C ARG A 100 -10.11 8.76 -2.28
N ILE A 101 -10.14 8.05 -1.16
CA ILE A 101 -10.09 6.59 -1.11
C ILE A 101 -11.26 6.03 -0.29
N GLY A 102 -11.67 4.80 -0.60
CA GLY A 102 -12.60 4.04 0.21
C GLY A 102 -11.92 3.25 1.33
N GLU A 103 -12.68 2.40 1.99
CA GLU A 103 -12.21 1.61 3.12
C GLU A 103 -11.63 0.26 2.67
N PHE A 104 -10.34 0.06 2.88
CA PHE A 104 -9.61 -1.19 2.66
C PHE A 104 -8.51 -1.35 3.70
N LEU A 105 -8.07 -2.60 3.93
CA LEU A 105 -6.93 -2.88 4.77
C LEU A 105 -5.63 -2.58 4.01
N ILE A 106 -4.61 -2.08 4.73
CA ILE A 106 -3.26 -1.99 4.18
C ILE A 106 -2.37 -2.85 5.06
N VAL A 107 -1.69 -3.83 4.47
CA VAL A 107 -0.88 -4.83 5.17
C VAL A 107 0.56 -4.77 4.68
N SER A 108 1.49 -4.53 5.60
CA SER A 108 2.91 -4.40 5.30
C SER A 108 3.71 -5.52 6.00
N PRO A 109 4.23 -6.52 5.28
CA PRO A 109 5.14 -7.52 5.85
C PRO A 109 6.58 -7.02 5.91
N ASP A 110 7.37 -7.53 6.87
CA ASP A 110 8.83 -7.42 6.80
C ASP A 110 9.40 -8.40 5.76
N ALA A 111 10.26 -7.90 4.91
CA ALA A 111 10.95 -8.69 3.89
C ALA A 111 12.48 -8.61 4.03
N GLY A 112 12.97 -7.87 5.02
CA GLY A 112 14.40 -7.63 5.18
C GLY A 112 15.04 -7.11 3.89
N ARG A 113 15.94 -7.89 3.31
CA ARG A 113 16.66 -7.55 2.08
C ARG A 113 16.47 -8.59 0.97
N SER A 114 15.33 -9.30 0.96
CA SER A 114 15.07 -10.45 0.09
C SER A 114 14.76 -10.09 -1.37
N PHE A 115 14.55 -8.82 -1.70
CA PHE A 115 13.94 -8.41 -2.99
C PHE A 115 12.60 -9.09 -3.28
N TYR A 116 11.96 -9.63 -2.23
CA TYR A 116 10.68 -10.34 -2.35
C TYR A 116 10.76 -11.58 -3.28
N ILE A 117 11.95 -12.18 -3.41
CA ILE A 117 12.20 -13.39 -4.20
C ILE A 117 12.68 -14.53 -3.30
N ASP A 118 12.61 -15.73 -3.80
CA ASP A 118 13.38 -16.84 -3.26
C ASP A 118 14.85 -16.64 -3.64
N SER A 119 15.77 -16.63 -2.65
CA SER A 119 17.18 -16.36 -2.94
C SER A 119 17.77 -17.43 -3.85
N ARG A 120 18.79 -17.05 -4.65
CA ARG A 120 19.46 -17.95 -5.60
C ARG A 120 19.99 -19.24 -4.97
N ASP A 121 20.41 -19.17 -3.73
CA ASP A 121 20.91 -20.34 -2.96
C ASP A 121 19.81 -21.11 -2.22
N GLY A 122 18.55 -20.68 -2.32
CA GLY A 122 17.38 -21.30 -1.71
C GLY A 122 17.30 -21.18 -0.19
N LYS A 123 18.18 -20.41 0.46
CA LYS A 123 18.17 -20.27 1.92
C LYS A 123 17.06 -19.34 2.44
N VAL A 124 16.72 -18.32 1.66
CA VAL A 124 15.62 -17.41 1.97
C VAL A 124 14.55 -17.59 0.89
N ARG A 125 13.45 -18.24 1.22
CA ARG A 125 12.35 -18.54 0.31
C ARG A 125 11.19 -17.58 0.53
N TYR A 126 11.46 -16.28 0.28
CA TYR A 126 10.49 -15.23 0.62
C TYR A 126 9.26 -15.24 -0.29
N GLU A 127 9.42 -15.51 -1.60
CA GLU A 127 8.29 -15.63 -2.51
C GLU A 127 7.35 -16.76 -2.11
N ASP A 128 7.91 -17.93 -1.83
CA ASP A 128 7.14 -19.08 -1.33
C ASP A 128 6.40 -18.75 -0.02
N PHE A 129 7.07 -18.07 0.92
CA PHE A 129 6.43 -17.60 2.14
C PHE A 129 5.28 -16.65 1.85
N PHE A 130 5.52 -15.60 1.03
CA PHE A 130 4.52 -14.58 0.76
C PHE A 130 3.27 -15.17 0.12
N ILE A 131 3.45 -16.00 -0.90
CA ILE A 131 2.33 -16.57 -1.67
C ILE A 131 1.61 -17.70 -0.92
N ARG A 132 2.36 -18.59 -0.24
CA ARG A 132 1.79 -19.84 0.31
C ARG A 132 1.44 -19.76 1.78
N GLU A 133 2.05 -18.84 2.54
CA GLU A 133 1.80 -18.70 3.98
C GLU A 133 1.22 -17.32 4.32
N PHE A 134 1.85 -16.22 3.88
CA PHE A 134 1.48 -14.87 4.29
C PHE A 134 0.09 -14.47 3.79
N LEU A 135 -0.16 -14.52 2.47
CA LEU A 135 -1.46 -14.17 1.89
C LEU A 135 -2.61 -14.95 2.54
N PRO A 136 -2.58 -16.32 2.59
CA PRO A 136 -3.66 -17.08 3.22
C PRO A 136 -3.81 -16.80 4.71
N TYR A 137 -2.70 -16.58 5.42
CA TYR A 137 -2.74 -16.23 6.85
C TYR A 137 -3.49 -14.92 7.07
N ILE A 138 -3.09 -13.86 6.39
CA ILE A 138 -3.72 -12.53 6.52
C ILE A 138 -5.20 -12.60 6.17
N GLU A 139 -5.56 -13.25 5.06
CA GLU A 139 -6.95 -13.36 4.60
C GLU A 139 -7.84 -14.20 5.52
N SER A 140 -7.26 -15.12 6.31
CA SER A 140 -8.00 -15.90 7.30
C SER A 140 -8.12 -15.22 8.68
N HIS A 141 -7.25 -14.25 8.99
CA HIS A 141 -7.22 -13.59 10.30
C HIS A 141 -7.90 -12.23 10.31
N TYR A 142 -8.15 -11.65 9.15
CA TYR A 142 -8.82 -10.35 9.00
C TYR A 142 -10.06 -10.48 8.13
N ARG A 143 -11.00 -9.55 8.28
CA ARG A 143 -12.22 -9.50 7.45
C ARG A 143 -11.90 -9.00 6.05
N ILE A 144 -11.33 -9.87 5.23
CA ILE A 144 -10.88 -9.59 3.87
C ILE A 144 -11.77 -10.32 2.86
N ARG A 145 -12.07 -9.67 1.74
CA ARG A 145 -12.62 -10.31 0.56
C ARG A 145 -11.50 -11.01 -0.20
N ALA A 146 -11.31 -12.32 0.05
CA ALA A 146 -10.22 -13.14 -0.48
C ALA A 146 -10.41 -13.49 -1.96
N GLU A 147 -10.50 -12.48 -2.83
CA GLU A 147 -10.70 -12.62 -4.27
C GLU A 147 -9.83 -11.65 -5.06
N LYS A 148 -9.46 -12.00 -6.30
CA LYS A 148 -8.59 -11.18 -7.16
C LYS A 148 -9.01 -9.71 -7.19
N LYS A 149 -10.30 -9.42 -7.46
CA LYS A 149 -10.80 -8.05 -7.63
C LYS A 149 -10.74 -7.18 -6.37
N SER A 150 -10.45 -7.78 -5.22
CA SER A 150 -10.34 -7.11 -3.91
C SER A 150 -8.93 -7.18 -3.34
N ARG A 151 -7.94 -7.60 -4.13
CA ARG A 151 -6.54 -7.71 -3.71
C ARG A 151 -5.67 -6.84 -4.59
N GLY A 152 -4.97 -5.87 -3.98
CA GLY A 152 -3.99 -5.01 -4.61
C GLY A 152 -2.60 -5.20 -3.99
N ILE A 153 -1.59 -4.73 -4.70
CA ILE A 153 -0.22 -4.74 -4.20
C ILE A 153 0.47 -3.43 -4.61
N THR A 154 1.25 -2.88 -3.70
CA THR A 154 2.03 -1.66 -3.95
C THR A 154 3.37 -1.74 -3.24
N GLY A 155 4.30 -0.88 -3.60
CA GLY A 155 5.58 -0.81 -2.90
C GLY A 155 6.48 0.29 -3.43
N VAL A 156 7.56 0.54 -2.67
CA VAL A 156 8.57 1.55 -2.98
C VAL A 156 9.91 0.87 -3.23
N SER A 157 10.68 1.33 -4.23
CA SER A 157 12.06 0.86 -4.48
C SER A 157 12.13 -0.68 -4.66
N MET A 158 12.87 -1.38 -3.77
CA MET A 158 12.89 -2.85 -3.68
C MET A 158 11.47 -3.43 -3.59
N GLY A 159 10.58 -2.80 -2.81
CA GLY A 159 9.19 -3.21 -2.69
C GLY A 159 8.39 -2.96 -3.97
N GLY A 160 8.69 -1.89 -4.70
CA GLY A 160 8.11 -1.63 -6.02
C GLY A 160 8.49 -2.69 -7.05
N TYR A 161 9.76 -3.11 -7.04
CA TYR A 161 10.22 -4.27 -7.83
C TYR A 161 9.43 -5.53 -7.45
N GLY A 162 9.34 -5.84 -6.15
CA GLY A 162 8.60 -7.00 -5.66
C GLY A 162 7.13 -6.97 -6.03
N ALA A 163 6.47 -5.80 -5.91
CA ALA A 163 5.06 -5.62 -6.25
C ALA A 163 4.79 -5.89 -7.73
N LEU A 164 5.55 -5.27 -8.64
CA LEU A 164 5.44 -5.51 -10.07
C LEU A 164 5.69 -6.98 -10.41
N ARG A 165 6.76 -7.55 -9.84
CA ARG A 165 7.11 -8.95 -10.09
C ARG A 165 6.00 -9.90 -9.63
N PHE A 166 5.47 -9.75 -8.41
CA PHE A 166 4.38 -10.60 -7.93
C PHE A 166 3.12 -10.47 -8.80
N ALA A 167 2.71 -9.26 -9.13
CA ALA A 167 1.50 -9.05 -9.91
C ALA A 167 1.61 -9.62 -11.33
N LEU A 168 2.78 -9.54 -11.95
CA LEU A 168 3.02 -10.07 -13.28
C LEU A 168 3.17 -11.59 -13.29
N ARG A 169 3.87 -12.17 -12.28
CA ARG A 169 4.08 -13.62 -12.18
C ARG A 169 2.80 -14.35 -11.73
N TYR A 170 1.97 -13.69 -10.92
CA TYR A 170 0.71 -14.25 -10.40
C TYR A 170 -0.50 -13.40 -10.82
N PRO A 171 -0.79 -13.25 -12.12
CA PRO A 171 -1.80 -12.32 -12.62
C PRO A 171 -3.23 -12.67 -12.18
N ASN A 172 -3.44 -13.86 -11.63
CA ASN A 172 -4.72 -14.29 -11.08
C ASN A 172 -4.91 -13.92 -9.59
N LEU A 173 -3.88 -13.40 -8.93
CA LEU A 173 -3.97 -13.03 -7.52
C LEU A 173 -4.37 -11.58 -7.31
N PHE A 174 -3.94 -10.64 -8.15
CA PHE A 174 -4.08 -9.21 -7.93
C PHE A 174 -4.92 -8.54 -9.01
N ALA A 175 -5.81 -7.62 -8.61
CA ALA A 175 -6.55 -6.75 -9.53
C ALA A 175 -5.68 -5.59 -10.02
N ALA A 176 -4.81 -5.08 -9.14
CA ALA A 176 -4.00 -3.91 -9.40
C ALA A 176 -2.63 -4.01 -8.75
N VAL A 177 -1.66 -3.39 -9.40
CA VAL A 177 -0.32 -3.14 -8.87
C VAL A 177 0.03 -1.68 -9.06
N SER A 178 0.63 -1.07 -8.02
CA SER A 178 1.28 0.23 -8.13
C SER A 178 2.70 0.16 -7.58
N ALA A 179 3.61 0.98 -8.11
CA ALA A 179 5.01 0.94 -7.70
C ALA A 179 5.66 2.32 -7.81
N HIS A 180 6.43 2.71 -6.78
CA HIS A 180 7.11 4.00 -6.71
C HIS A 180 8.61 3.80 -6.77
N SER A 181 9.28 4.45 -7.75
CA SER A 181 10.70 4.27 -8.06
C SER A 181 11.14 2.81 -7.95
N PRO A 182 10.40 1.86 -8.56
CA PRO A 182 10.75 0.45 -8.45
C PRO A 182 12.18 0.21 -8.93
N ALA A 183 12.92 -0.65 -8.22
CA ALA A 183 14.31 -0.96 -8.52
C ALA A 183 14.44 -1.80 -9.81
N LEU A 184 14.04 -1.23 -10.93
CA LEU A 184 14.02 -1.86 -12.24
C LEU A 184 15.36 -1.67 -12.94
N ILE A 185 16.08 -2.77 -13.15
CA ILE A 185 17.33 -2.82 -13.89
C ILE A 185 17.22 -3.98 -14.87
N GLU A 186 17.16 -3.67 -16.18
CA GLU A 186 17.00 -4.71 -17.21
C GLU A 186 18.22 -5.63 -17.29
N LYS A 187 19.42 -5.04 -17.37
CA LYS A 187 20.66 -5.79 -17.53
C LYS A 187 21.36 -6.00 -16.20
N LEU A 188 21.91 -7.18 -15.99
CA LEU A 188 22.71 -7.49 -14.80
C LEU A 188 23.74 -6.37 -14.55
N PRO A 189 23.71 -5.70 -13.38
CA PRO A 189 24.62 -4.61 -13.10
C PRO A 189 26.07 -5.12 -12.93
N ASN A 190 27.02 -4.44 -13.57
CA ASN A 190 28.44 -4.68 -13.35
C ASN A 190 28.91 -3.82 -12.17
N ILE A 191 28.77 -4.34 -10.96
CA ILE A 191 29.13 -3.62 -9.74
C ILE A 191 30.64 -3.70 -9.54
N LYS A 192 31.35 -2.60 -9.83
CA LYS A 192 32.75 -2.45 -9.43
C LYS A 192 32.78 -1.97 -7.99
N VAL A 193 33.28 -2.82 -7.09
CA VAL A 193 33.42 -2.47 -5.68
C VAL A 193 34.56 -1.47 -5.52
N SER A 194 34.28 -0.20 -5.62
CA SER A 194 35.22 0.91 -5.50
C SER A 194 34.96 1.84 -4.31
N SER A 195 33.89 1.55 -3.53
CA SER A 195 33.49 2.29 -2.35
C SER A 195 32.73 1.37 -1.38
N ASP A 196 32.61 1.79 -0.13
CA ASP A 196 31.81 1.08 0.89
C ASP A 196 30.34 0.95 0.47
N GLN A 197 29.79 1.97 -0.19
CA GLN A 197 28.43 1.94 -0.72
C GLN A 197 28.27 0.88 -1.81
N ALA A 198 29.22 0.80 -2.76
CA ALA A 198 29.20 -0.22 -3.80
C ALA A 198 29.36 -1.63 -3.21
N ALA A 199 30.17 -1.79 -2.16
CA ALA A 199 30.31 -3.04 -1.43
C ALA A 199 29.00 -3.47 -0.77
N ALA A 200 28.30 -2.54 -0.11
CA ALA A 200 27.01 -2.79 0.53
C ALA A 200 25.93 -3.21 -0.49
N VAL A 201 25.87 -2.55 -1.64
CA VAL A 201 24.95 -2.91 -2.73
C VAL A 201 25.30 -4.31 -3.28
N ALA A 202 26.58 -4.60 -3.52
CA ALA A 202 27.02 -5.91 -3.98
C ALA A 202 26.68 -7.03 -2.99
N GLU A 203 26.84 -6.78 -1.68
CA GLU A 203 26.46 -7.74 -0.63
C GLU A 203 24.96 -8.03 -0.65
N VAL A 204 24.12 -6.98 -0.73
CA VAL A 204 22.66 -7.12 -0.73
C VAL A 204 22.20 -7.89 -1.96
N LEU A 205 22.64 -7.49 -3.15
CA LEU A 205 22.28 -8.18 -4.38
C LEU A 205 22.83 -9.61 -4.40
N GLY A 206 24.04 -9.81 -3.85
CA GLY A 206 24.65 -11.13 -3.74
C GLY A 206 23.86 -12.12 -2.91
N LYS A 207 23.22 -11.65 -1.82
CA LYS A 207 22.35 -12.49 -0.97
C LYS A 207 21.08 -12.93 -1.69
N ALA A 208 20.51 -12.08 -2.51
CA ALA A 208 19.29 -12.37 -3.26
C ALA A 208 19.59 -13.13 -4.56
N PHE A 209 20.51 -12.62 -5.37
CA PHE A 209 20.74 -13.06 -6.75
C PHE A 209 21.99 -13.91 -6.96
N GLY A 210 22.72 -14.26 -5.88
CA GLY A 210 23.94 -15.08 -5.93
C GLY A 210 25.23 -14.25 -5.86
N SER A 211 26.29 -14.85 -5.32
CA SER A 211 27.62 -14.22 -5.21
C SER A 211 28.67 -15.16 -5.79
N PRO A 212 29.22 -14.87 -7.00
CA PRO A 212 28.91 -13.73 -7.88
C PRO A 212 27.47 -13.72 -8.35
N LEU A 213 26.97 -12.55 -8.82
CA LEU A 213 25.61 -12.42 -9.34
C LEU A 213 25.38 -13.44 -10.48
N ASP A 214 24.33 -14.23 -10.36
CA ASP A 214 23.94 -15.23 -11.37
C ASP A 214 23.10 -14.56 -12.47
N ALA A 215 23.67 -14.45 -13.67
CA ALA A 215 23.02 -13.78 -14.79
C ALA A 215 21.73 -14.48 -15.25
N ALA A 216 21.70 -15.79 -15.24
CA ALA A 216 20.51 -16.54 -15.64
C ALA A 216 19.38 -16.37 -14.59
N PHE A 217 19.74 -16.39 -13.32
CA PHE A 217 18.78 -16.15 -12.23
C PHE A 217 18.28 -14.71 -12.22
N TRP A 218 19.16 -13.71 -12.46
CA TRP A 218 18.75 -12.31 -12.62
C TRP A 218 17.69 -12.14 -13.70
N VAL A 219 17.95 -12.72 -14.88
CA VAL A 219 17.01 -12.69 -16.01
C VAL A 219 15.70 -13.38 -15.65
N HIS A 220 15.74 -14.54 -15.01
CA HIS A 220 14.55 -15.29 -14.59
C HIS A 220 13.67 -14.51 -13.61
N GLU A 221 14.29 -13.77 -12.68
CA GLU A 221 13.56 -13.00 -11.66
C GLU A 221 13.09 -11.61 -12.14
N SER A 222 13.55 -11.17 -13.31
CA SER A 222 13.31 -9.84 -13.82
C SER A 222 11.86 -9.63 -14.28
N PRO A 223 11.16 -8.54 -13.84
CA PRO A 223 9.87 -8.14 -14.40
C PRO A 223 9.90 -7.94 -15.92
N PHE A 224 11.03 -7.52 -16.50
CA PHE A 224 11.19 -7.41 -17.94
C PHE A 224 11.03 -8.75 -18.65
N THR A 225 11.63 -9.81 -18.10
CA THR A 225 11.53 -11.16 -18.67
C THR A 225 10.11 -11.69 -18.55
N ILE A 226 9.47 -11.51 -17.41
CA ILE A 226 8.07 -11.93 -17.23
C ILE A 226 7.17 -11.26 -18.28
N VAL A 227 7.32 -9.95 -18.52
CA VAL A 227 6.56 -9.24 -19.55
C VAL A 227 6.87 -9.74 -20.96
N LYS A 228 8.13 -10.12 -21.25
CA LYS A 228 8.53 -10.64 -22.57
C LYS A 228 7.97 -12.03 -22.86
N ASP A 229 8.04 -12.91 -21.88
CA ASP A 229 7.84 -14.36 -22.05
C ASP A 229 6.44 -14.84 -21.70
N GLU A 230 5.78 -14.18 -20.74
CA GLU A 230 4.46 -14.60 -20.28
C GLU A 230 3.31 -13.94 -21.09
N PRO A 231 2.13 -14.58 -21.10
CA PRO A 231 0.93 -13.98 -21.67
C PRO A 231 0.59 -12.65 -21.00
N ARG A 232 -0.06 -11.75 -21.74
CA ARG A 232 -0.55 -10.49 -21.18
C ARG A 232 -1.42 -10.74 -19.95
N PRO A 233 -1.18 -10.02 -18.83
CA PRO A 233 -1.92 -10.23 -17.59
C PRO A 233 -3.37 -9.72 -17.75
N ALA A 234 -4.32 -10.65 -17.93
CA ALA A 234 -5.71 -10.27 -18.13
C ALA A 234 -6.31 -9.58 -16.90
N GLY A 235 -6.84 -8.37 -17.09
CA GLY A 235 -7.54 -7.60 -16.05
C GLY A 235 -6.65 -7.14 -14.90
N LEU A 236 -5.32 -7.10 -15.06
CA LEU A 236 -4.40 -6.46 -14.13
C LEU A 236 -4.29 -4.98 -14.51
N GLN A 237 -4.56 -4.09 -13.56
CA GLN A 237 -4.31 -2.65 -13.69
C GLN A 237 -2.90 -2.36 -13.16
N ILE A 238 -2.13 -1.55 -13.89
CA ILE A 238 -0.72 -1.29 -13.58
C ILE A 238 -0.50 0.23 -13.53
N TYR A 239 0.07 0.70 -12.43
CA TYR A 239 0.55 2.06 -12.24
C TYR A 239 2.00 2.01 -11.74
N PHE A 240 2.86 2.89 -12.23
CA PHE A 240 4.16 3.11 -11.60
C PHE A 240 4.70 4.49 -11.94
N ASP A 241 5.56 4.99 -11.07
CA ASP A 241 6.24 6.26 -11.23
C ASP A 241 7.70 6.18 -10.79
N CYS A 242 8.50 7.17 -11.19
CA CYS A 242 9.87 7.32 -10.73
C CYS A 242 10.27 8.79 -10.71
N GLY A 243 11.16 9.16 -9.78
CA GLY A 243 11.76 10.47 -9.74
C GLY A 243 12.72 10.71 -10.91
N THR A 244 12.70 11.91 -11.51
CA THR A 244 13.63 12.27 -12.61
C THR A 244 15.08 12.31 -12.15
N ASP A 245 15.30 12.60 -10.87
CA ASP A 245 16.61 12.78 -10.24
C ASP A 245 16.98 11.61 -9.32
N ASP A 246 16.39 10.43 -9.59
CA ASP A 246 16.65 9.19 -8.84
C ASP A 246 18.14 8.85 -8.83
N GLU A 247 18.78 8.88 -7.67
CA GLU A 247 20.24 8.76 -7.50
C GLU A 247 20.76 7.35 -7.82
N PHE A 248 19.87 6.35 -7.82
CA PHE A 248 20.18 4.98 -8.24
C PHE A 248 20.05 4.79 -9.75
N GLY A 249 19.51 5.80 -10.46
CA GLY A 249 19.26 5.76 -11.90
C GLY A 249 18.12 4.83 -12.30
N PHE A 250 17.20 4.54 -11.39
CA PHE A 250 16.04 3.69 -11.68
C PHE A 250 15.06 4.32 -12.67
N ASN A 251 15.07 5.67 -12.83
CA ASN A 251 14.29 6.35 -13.86
C ASN A 251 14.50 5.72 -15.24
N LYS A 252 15.74 5.41 -15.63
CA LYS A 252 16.07 4.77 -16.93
C LYS A 252 15.45 3.38 -17.05
N GLY A 253 15.53 2.57 -16.00
CA GLY A 253 14.91 1.23 -15.99
C GLY A 253 13.38 1.31 -16.05
N ASN A 254 12.79 2.32 -15.40
CA ASN A 254 11.35 2.53 -15.42
C ASN A 254 10.88 3.00 -16.80
N GLU A 255 11.59 3.89 -17.48
CA GLU A 255 11.32 4.28 -18.88
C GLU A 255 11.40 3.06 -19.81
N GLN A 256 12.46 2.25 -19.72
CA GLN A 256 12.62 1.02 -20.51
C GLN A 256 11.45 0.03 -20.25
N PHE A 257 11.00 -0.06 -19.01
CA PHE A 257 9.88 -0.92 -18.68
C PHE A 257 8.55 -0.40 -19.23
N HIS A 258 8.32 0.91 -19.19
CA HIS A 258 7.20 1.59 -19.86
C HIS A 258 7.19 1.30 -21.36
N GLU A 259 8.34 1.47 -22.03
CA GLU A 259 8.49 1.18 -23.46
C GLU A 259 8.16 -0.29 -23.78
N LEU A 260 8.64 -1.22 -22.95
CA LEU A 260 8.37 -2.64 -23.12
C LEU A 260 6.87 -2.96 -22.94
N LEU A 261 6.21 -2.44 -21.92
CA LEU A 261 4.76 -2.62 -21.71
C LEU A 261 3.95 -2.07 -22.86
N THR A 262 4.34 -0.88 -23.36
CA THR A 262 3.72 -0.24 -24.54
C THR A 262 3.88 -1.10 -25.80
N ALA A 263 5.10 -1.58 -26.07
CA ALA A 263 5.38 -2.45 -27.22
C ALA A 263 4.61 -3.79 -27.14
N ARG A 264 4.37 -4.29 -25.92
CA ARG A 264 3.54 -5.49 -25.69
C ARG A 264 2.04 -5.19 -25.70
N GLY A 265 1.61 -3.92 -25.84
CA GLY A 265 0.21 -3.50 -25.77
C GLY A 265 -0.44 -3.82 -24.43
N ILE A 266 0.31 -3.75 -23.34
CA ILE A 266 -0.19 -3.89 -21.95
C ILE A 266 -0.57 -2.50 -21.46
N VAL A 267 -1.84 -2.31 -21.14
CA VAL A 267 -2.36 -1.03 -20.64
C VAL A 267 -1.77 -0.78 -19.23
N HIS A 268 -1.19 0.39 -19.07
CA HIS A 268 -0.58 0.82 -17.81
C HIS A 268 -0.52 2.34 -17.74
N GLU A 269 -0.30 2.85 -16.53
CA GLU A 269 -0.08 4.25 -16.22
C GLU A 269 1.36 4.41 -15.74
N PHE A 270 2.11 5.33 -16.35
CA PHE A 270 3.50 5.62 -16.00
C PHE A 270 3.75 7.10 -15.94
N HIS A 271 4.47 7.54 -14.92
CA HIS A 271 4.84 8.93 -14.72
C HIS A 271 6.31 9.09 -14.31
N LEU A 272 6.94 10.14 -14.82
CA LEU A 272 8.18 10.68 -14.29
C LEU A 272 7.88 12.01 -13.63
N TYR A 273 8.13 12.08 -12.33
CA TYR A 273 7.95 13.31 -11.56
C TYR A 273 9.28 13.90 -11.13
N PRO A 274 9.38 15.24 -10.97
CA PRO A 274 10.55 15.82 -10.32
C PRO A 274 10.77 15.23 -8.93
N GLY A 275 12.02 14.89 -8.59
CA GLY A 275 12.40 14.36 -7.27
C GLY A 275 13.41 13.24 -7.34
N GLY A 276 13.96 12.88 -6.18
CA GLY A 276 14.98 11.85 -5.99
C GLY A 276 14.41 10.49 -5.60
N HIS A 277 15.25 9.72 -4.86
CA HIS A 277 14.87 8.38 -4.36
C HIS A 277 14.77 8.39 -2.83
N ASP A 278 13.90 9.22 -2.29
CA ASP A 278 13.75 9.45 -0.86
C ASP A 278 12.30 9.38 -0.38
N TRP A 279 12.12 9.52 0.93
CA TRP A 279 10.77 9.46 1.49
C TRP A 279 9.92 10.69 1.14
N GLU A 280 10.50 11.85 0.89
CA GLU A 280 9.77 13.04 0.46
C GLU A 280 9.06 12.76 -0.88
N TYR A 281 9.80 12.23 -1.85
CA TYR A 281 9.24 11.78 -3.12
C TYR A 281 8.11 10.75 -2.93
N PHE A 282 8.35 9.71 -2.10
CA PHE A 282 7.33 8.67 -1.89
C PHE A 282 6.09 9.22 -1.19
N ALA A 283 6.24 10.11 -0.20
CA ALA A 283 5.12 10.70 0.52
C ALA A 283 4.22 11.55 -0.40
N ASP A 284 4.81 12.24 -1.37
CA ASP A 284 4.08 13.08 -2.33
C ASP A 284 3.30 12.24 -3.35
N HIS A 285 3.79 11.05 -3.72
CA HIS A 285 3.21 10.24 -4.80
C HIS A 285 2.39 9.02 -4.33
N LEU A 286 2.59 8.52 -3.10
CA LEU A 286 1.77 7.45 -2.53
C LEU A 286 0.25 7.74 -2.52
N PRO A 287 -0.22 8.99 -2.30
CA PRO A 287 -1.65 9.29 -2.40
C PRO A 287 -2.28 8.89 -3.74
N ALA A 288 -1.64 9.20 -4.87
CA ALA A 288 -2.12 8.82 -6.19
C ALA A 288 -2.22 7.28 -6.35
N SER A 289 -1.23 6.57 -5.81
CA SER A 289 -1.22 5.11 -5.78
C SER A 289 -2.38 4.54 -4.95
N PHE A 290 -2.68 5.10 -3.77
CA PHE A 290 -3.80 4.64 -2.96
C PHE A 290 -5.16 4.92 -3.63
N GLU A 291 -5.29 6.04 -4.32
CA GLU A 291 -6.48 6.34 -5.14
C GLU A 291 -6.64 5.35 -6.29
N PHE A 292 -5.57 5.09 -7.02
CA PHE A 292 -5.54 4.11 -8.09
C PHE A 292 -5.99 2.72 -7.58
N GLN A 293 -5.48 2.27 -6.44
CA GLN A 293 -5.87 1.00 -5.82
C GLN A 293 -7.35 1.03 -5.38
N SER A 294 -7.82 2.13 -4.79
CA SER A 294 -9.21 2.30 -4.38
C SER A 294 -10.16 2.19 -5.57
N HIS A 295 -9.83 2.82 -6.70
CA HIS A 295 -10.59 2.71 -7.94
C HIS A 295 -10.59 1.27 -8.48
N ALA A 296 -9.46 0.58 -8.46
CA ALA A 296 -9.35 -0.80 -8.90
C ALA A 296 -10.21 -1.76 -8.05
N PHE A 297 -10.42 -1.45 -6.77
CA PHE A 297 -11.35 -2.19 -5.90
C PHE A 297 -12.82 -1.85 -6.12
N GLY A 298 -13.13 -0.91 -7.01
CA GLY A 298 -14.49 -0.40 -7.21
C GLY A 298 -15.02 0.41 -6.01
N LEU A 299 -14.12 0.96 -5.21
CA LEU A 299 -14.46 1.87 -4.12
C LEU A 299 -14.48 3.28 -4.70
N ALA A 300 -15.67 3.87 -4.83
CA ALA A 300 -15.83 5.19 -5.40
C ALA A 300 -15.05 6.23 -4.57
N SER A 301 -14.25 7.06 -5.25
CA SER A 301 -14.04 8.41 -4.77
C SER A 301 -15.35 9.17 -5.00
N SER A 302 -15.97 9.70 -3.98
CA SER A 302 -17.12 10.59 -4.14
C SER A 302 -16.61 11.99 -4.49
N ALA A 303 -15.78 12.08 -5.53
CA ALA A 303 -15.50 13.35 -6.17
C ALA A 303 -16.65 13.63 -7.13
N ASN A 304 -17.60 14.44 -6.68
CA ASN A 304 -18.46 15.27 -7.53
C ASN A 304 -17.81 16.62 -7.66
#